data_f2ee420e462dfc9a84b4a1477d174e62
#
_entry.id   f2ee420e462dfc9a84b4a1477d174e62
#
_cell.length_a   1.000
_cell.length_b   1.000
_cell.length_c   1.000
_cell.angle_alpha   90.00
_cell.angle_beta   90.00
_cell.angle_gamma   90.00
#
_symmetry.space_group_name_H-M   'P 1'
#
loop_
_entity.id
_entity.type
_entity.pdbx_description
1 polymer ?
#
loop_
_entity_poly.entity_id
_entity_poly.type
_entity_poly.pdbx_seq_one_letter_code
_entity_poly.pdbx_strand_id
1 'polypeptide(L)'
;GAMVKDRPRANALGDLSLRDALNEAAGQKGFWLLCLGFFVCGFQVVFIAVHLPGYLFDNGLAVQVGTTVLALVGLFNIVGTYTAGWMGGIWSKPHLLSWLYLIRGVVITAFIVLPLTTTSAYLFGIAMGLLWLSTVPLTNGIVASVFGVRHLSMLGGIVFLFHQLGSFMGVWLGGYLYDITGHYNTVWQIAIILSVVAAALHWFISEKPLTRPTAPQVTS
;
A
#
# COMPACT_ATOMS: atom_id res chain seq x y z
N GLY A 1 33.16 -32.76 14.25
CA GLY A 1 32.27 -32.04 15.13
C GLY A 1 32.65 -30.57 15.15
N ALA A 2 32.00 -29.71 14.31
CA ALA A 2 32.20 -28.27 14.36
C ALA A 2 31.29 -27.74 15.48
N MET A 3 31.86 -27.21 16.55
CA MET A 3 31.16 -26.45 17.58
C MET A 3 30.49 -25.22 16.92
N VAL A 4 29.19 -25.22 16.85
CA VAL A 4 28.41 -24.01 16.61
C VAL A 4 28.57 -23.12 17.82
N LYS A 5 29.39 -22.07 17.67
CA LYS A 5 29.55 -21.04 18.70
C LYS A 5 28.21 -20.34 18.85
N ASP A 6 27.56 -20.51 19.99
CA ASP A 6 26.37 -19.76 20.37
C ASP A 6 26.66 -18.27 20.24
N ARG A 7 26.00 -17.63 19.28
CA ARG A 7 26.00 -16.16 19.21
C ARG A 7 25.25 -15.66 20.44
N PRO A 8 25.79 -14.68 21.18
CA PRO A 8 25.07 -14.09 22.30
C PRO A 8 23.69 -13.62 21.78
N ARG A 9 22.63 -14.14 22.38
CA ARG A 9 21.29 -13.61 22.14
C ARG A 9 21.33 -12.13 22.51
N ALA A 10 20.99 -11.26 21.54
CA ALA A 10 20.78 -9.83 21.76
C ALA A 10 19.49 -9.63 22.61
N ASN A 11 19.54 -10.02 23.88
CA ASN A 11 18.49 -9.83 24.88
C ASN A 11 18.77 -8.54 25.66
N ALA A 12 18.81 -7.41 24.95
CA ALA A 12 19.05 -6.11 25.61
C ALA A 12 17.92 -5.10 25.39
N LEU A 13 16.82 -5.50 24.74
CA LEU A 13 15.60 -4.69 24.68
C LEU A 13 14.52 -5.48 25.41
N GLY A 14 14.02 -4.96 26.53
CA GLY A 14 13.01 -5.61 27.37
C GLY A 14 11.90 -6.23 26.50
N ASP A 15 11.59 -7.49 26.77
CA ASP A 15 10.62 -8.30 26.04
C ASP A 15 9.23 -7.69 26.17
N LEU A 16 8.85 -6.79 25.22
CA LEU A 16 7.47 -6.32 25.14
C LEU A 16 6.56 -7.51 24.87
N SER A 17 5.50 -7.64 25.66
CA SER A 17 4.43 -8.57 25.36
C SER A 17 3.71 -8.14 24.08
N LEU A 18 3.00 -9.07 23.42
CA LEU A 18 2.18 -8.75 22.26
C LEU A 18 1.16 -7.62 22.55
N ARG A 19 0.60 -7.64 23.75
CA ARG A 19 -0.37 -6.64 24.21
C ARG A 19 0.27 -5.26 24.33
N ASP A 20 1.48 -5.19 24.90
CA ASP A 20 2.19 -3.92 25.06
C ASP A 20 2.62 -3.34 23.73
N ALA A 21 3.06 -4.19 22.78
CA ALA A 21 3.37 -3.76 21.43
C ALA A 21 2.14 -3.23 20.67
N LEU A 22 0.97 -3.84 20.88
CA LEU A 22 -0.30 -3.33 20.34
C LEU A 22 -0.68 -1.98 20.95
N ASN A 23 -0.59 -1.84 22.27
CA ASN A 23 -0.91 -0.60 22.97
C ASN A 23 0.05 0.52 22.54
N GLU A 24 1.35 0.20 22.41
CA GLU A 24 2.37 1.14 21.92
C GLU A 24 2.03 1.61 20.50
N ALA A 25 1.70 0.69 19.58
CA ALA A 25 1.34 1.03 18.22
C ALA A 25 0.03 1.83 18.14
N ALA A 26 -0.99 1.45 18.93
CA ALA A 26 -2.26 2.14 18.99
C ALA A 26 -2.12 3.59 19.52
N GLY A 27 -1.14 3.86 20.37
CA GLY A 27 -0.81 5.20 20.85
C GLY A 27 -0.08 6.08 19.82
N GLN A 28 0.40 5.51 18.72
CA GLN A 28 1.18 6.23 17.70
C GLN A 28 0.27 6.73 16.56
N LYS A 29 0.19 8.05 16.40
CA LYS A 29 -0.56 8.65 15.27
C LYS A 29 -0.09 8.13 13.90
N GLY A 30 1.23 7.98 13.74
CA GLY A 30 1.82 7.46 12.49
C GLY A 30 1.33 6.07 12.09
N PHE A 31 1.03 5.21 13.08
CA PHE A 31 0.47 3.88 12.82
C PHE A 31 -0.93 3.95 12.19
N TRP A 32 -1.80 4.79 12.72
CA TRP A 32 -3.15 4.98 12.18
C TRP A 32 -3.14 5.67 10.81
N LEU A 33 -2.25 6.66 10.62
CA LEU A 33 -2.05 7.28 9.30
C LEU A 33 -1.61 6.25 8.27
N LEU A 34 -0.72 5.32 8.65
CA LEU A 34 -0.27 4.22 7.79
C LEU A 34 -1.42 3.26 7.48
N CYS A 35 -2.22 2.86 8.47
CA CYS A 35 -3.39 2.02 8.30
C CYS A 35 -4.40 2.64 7.32
N LEU A 36 -4.76 3.92 7.53
CA LEU A 36 -5.71 4.64 6.68
C LEU A 36 -5.17 4.84 5.26
N GLY A 37 -3.89 5.16 5.11
CA GLY A 37 -3.27 5.27 3.80
C GLY A 37 -3.24 3.92 3.07
N PHE A 38 -2.98 2.83 3.77
CA PHE A 38 -2.96 1.49 3.17
C PHE A 38 -4.36 0.94 2.88
N PHE A 39 -5.39 1.40 3.59
CA PHE A 39 -6.80 1.22 3.20
C PHE A 39 -7.05 1.75 1.79
N VAL A 40 -6.55 2.94 1.45
CA VAL A 40 -6.70 3.53 0.12
C VAL A 40 -6.02 2.66 -0.94
N CYS A 41 -4.87 2.06 -0.63
CA CYS A 41 -4.22 1.11 -1.53
C CYS A 41 -5.18 -0.03 -1.89
N GLY A 42 -5.75 -0.69 -0.88
CA GLY A 42 -6.70 -1.79 -1.07
C GLY A 42 -7.89 -1.37 -1.91
N PHE A 43 -8.49 -0.23 -1.59
CA PHE A 43 -9.61 0.32 -2.35
C PHE A 43 -9.30 0.43 -3.84
N GLN A 44 -8.20 1.10 -4.20
CA GLN A 44 -7.85 1.36 -5.59
C GLN A 44 -7.44 0.10 -6.36
N VAL A 45 -6.57 -0.71 -5.74
CA VAL A 45 -6.02 -1.90 -6.39
C VAL A 45 -7.12 -2.89 -6.72
N VAL A 46 -8.00 -3.19 -5.77
CA VAL A 46 -9.01 -4.23 -5.99
C VAL A 46 -10.20 -3.69 -6.78
N PHE A 47 -10.58 -2.41 -6.60
CA PHE A 47 -11.53 -1.76 -7.49
C PHE A 47 -11.09 -1.85 -8.96
N ILE A 48 -9.85 -1.47 -9.26
CA ILE A 48 -9.31 -1.52 -10.62
C ILE A 48 -9.24 -2.97 -11.12
N ALA A 49 -8.74 -3.90 -10.31
CA ALA A 49 -8.62 -5.29 -10.72
C ALA A 49 -9.96 -5.92 -11.12
N VAL A 50 -11.03 -5.58 -10.41
CA VAL A 50 -12.36 -6.18 -10.62
C VAL A 50 -13.16 -5.45 -11.69
N HIS A 51 -13.16 -4.11 -11.66
CA HIS A 51 -14.07 -3.32 -12.49
C HIS A 51 -13.47 -2.77 -13.79
N LEU A 52 -12.13 -2.71 -13.92
CA LEU A 52 -11.48 -2.19 -15.11
C LEU A 52 -11.86 -2.96 -16.40
N PRO A 53 -11.89 -4.32 -16.42
CA PRO A 53 -12.29 -5.03 -17.63
C PRO A 53 -13.72 -4.67 -18.09
N GLY A 54 -14.67 -4.58 -17.14
CA GLY A 54 -16.03 -4.14 -17.41
C GLY A 54 -16.09 -2.70 -17.94
N TYR A 55 -15.36 -1.79 -17.28
CA TYR A 55 -15.26 -0.39 -17.73
C TYR A 55 -14.75 -0.26 -19.16
N LEU A 56 -13.72 -1.03 -19.53
CA LEU A 56 -13.16 -1.03 -20.89
C LEU A 56 -14.17 -1.56 -21.92
N PHE A 57 -14.87 -2.65 -21.55
CA PHE A 57 -15.89 -3.25 -22.41
C PHE A 57 -17.09 -2.32 -22.64
N ASP A 58 -17.61 -1.68 -21.59
CA ASP A 58 -18.72 -0.73 -21.67
C ASP A 58 -18.39 0.49 -22.54
N ASN A 59 -17.10 0.82 -22.64
CA ASN A 59 -16.60 1.89 -23.52
C ASN A 59 -16.17 1.38 -24.91
N GLY A 60 -16.59 0.19 -25.31
CA GLY A 60 -16.46 -0.33 -26.69
C GLY A 60 -15.13 -0.99 -27.00
N LEU A 61 -14.27 -1.26 -26.01
CA LEU A 61 -13.04 -2.01 -26.22
C LEU A 61 -13.28 -3.52 -26.15
N ALA A 62 -12.51 -4.30 -26.91
CA ALA A 62 -12.63 -5.75 -26.91
C ALA A 62 -12.27 -6.34 -25.52
N VAL A 63 -12.94 -7.43 -25.13
CA VAL A 63 -12.73 -8.13 -23.84
C VAL A 63 -11.25 -8.48 -23.61
N GLN A 64 -10.55 -8.84 -24.69
CA GLN A 64 -9.12 -9.17 -24.66
C GLN A 64 -8.24 -8.00 -24.20
N VAL A 65 -8.68 -6.76 -24.42
CA VAL A 65 -7.95 -5.58 -23.93
C VAL A 65 -7.92 -5.55 -22.41
N GLY A 66 -9.05 -5.82 -21.77
CA GLY A 66 -9.13 -5.87 -20.31
C GLY A 66 -8.18 -6.92 -19.68
N THR A 67 -8.18 -8.13 -20.22
CA THR A 67 -7.27 -9.20 -19.77
C THR A 67 -5.80 -8.87 -19.99
N THR A 68 -5.48 -8.27 -21.15
CA THR A 68 -4.10 -7.83 -21.46
C THR A 68 -3.65 -6.72 -20.52
N VAL A 69 -4.52 -5.74 -20.22
CA VAL A 69 -4.20 -4.68 -19.26
C VAL A 69 -3.87 -5.25 -17.89
N LEU A 70 -4.66 -6.21 -17.37
CA LEU A 70 -4.37 -6.84 -16.08
C LEU A 70 -3.08 -7.67 -16.12
N ALA A 71 -2.77 -8.32 -17.23
CA ALA A 71 -1.49 -9.02 -17.41
C ALA A 71 -0.31 -8.04 -17.40
N LEU A 72 -0.44 -6.88 -18.05
CA LEU A 72 0.56 -5.82 -17.99
C LEU A 72 0.73 -5.26 -16.58
N VAL A 73 -0.37 -5.03 -15.84
CA VAL A 73 -0.29 -4.65 -14.43
C VAL A 73 0.54 -5.67 -13.65
N GLY A 74 0.25 -6.97 -13.79
CA GLY A 74 0.98 -8.03 -13.09
C GLY A 74 2.48 -8.05 -13.45
N LEU A 75 2.81 -7.94 -14.73
CA LEU A 75 4.19 -7.94 -15.22
C LEU A 75 4.99 -6.75 -14.68
N PHE A 76 4.46 -5.55 -14.83
CA PHE A 76 5.16 -4.33 -14.41
C PHE A 76 5.15 -4.13 -12.90
N ASN A 77 4.25 -4.80 -12.15
CA ASN A 77 4.26 -4.82 -10.71
C ASN A 77 5.54 -5.46 -10.13
N ILE A 78 6.14 -6.43 -10.82
CA ILE A 78 7.41 -7.02 -10.41
C ILE A 78 8.50 -5.94 -10.38
N VAL A 79 8.60 -5.17 -11.46
CA VAL A 79 9.58 -4.07 -11.58
C VAL A 79 9.30 -2.98 -10.56
N GLY A 80 8.03 -2.56 -10.43
CA GLY A 80 7.62 -1.51 -9.51
C GLY A 80 7.90 -1.85 -8.05
N THR A 81 7.54 -3.05 -7.61
CA THR A 81 7.76 -3.52 -6.23
C THR A 81 9.25 -3.62 -5.90
N TYR A 82 10.05 -4.15 -6.83
CA TYR A 82 11.50 -4.25 -6.66
C TYR A 82 12.14 -2.86 -6.52
N THR A 83 11.82 -1.95 -7.45
CA THR A 83 12.38 -0.58 -7.43
C THR A 83 11.94 0.20 -6.20
N ALA A 84 10.68 0.09 -5.78
CA ALA A 84 10.19 0.73 -4.56
C ALA A 84 10.90 0.21 -3.31
N GLY A 85 11.12 -1.10 -3.21
CA GLY A 85 11.88 -1.70 -2.12
C GLY A 85 13.32 -1.19 -2.07
N TRP A 86 14.00 -1.12 -3.22
CA TRP A 86 15.34 -0.56 -3.34
C TRP A 86 15.39 0.93 -2.96
N MET A 87 14.46 1.74 -3.50
CA MET A 87 14.35 3.16 -3.17
C MET A 87 14.07 3.40 -1.68
N GLY A 88 13.25 2.55 -1.05
CA GLY A 88 12.97 2.61 0.38
C GLY A 88 14.17 2.34 1.29
N GLY A 89 15.24 1.72 0.75
CA GLY A 89 16.52 1.60 1.43
C GLY A 89 17.38 2.86 1.40
N ILE A 90 17.08 3.80 0.49
CA ILE A 90 17.89 5.01 0.26
C ILE A 90 17.16 6.27 0.73
N TRP A 91 15.86 6.35 0.47
CA TRP A 91 15.04 7.53 0.73
C TRP A 91 13.98 7.27 1.81
N SER A 92 13.41 8.34 2.33
CA SER A 92 12.30 8.27 3.31
C SER A 92 11.10 7.54 2.73
N LYS A 93 10.72 6.42 3.36
CA LYS A 93 9.62 5.56 2.93
C LYS A 93 8.26 6.27 2.96
N PRO A 94 7.94 7.08 4.00
CA PRO A 94 6.70 7.86 4.02
C PRO A 94 6.58 8.83 2.85
N HIS A 95 7.65 9.56 2.51
CA HIS A 95 7.64 10.48 1.38
C HIS A 95 7.53 9.73 0.04
N LEU A 96 8.21 8.57 -0.10
CA LEU A 96 8.03 7.72 -1.28
C LEU A 96 6.59 7.25 -1.44
N LEU A 97 5.93 6.83 -0.35
CA LEU A 97 4.50 6.49 -0.37
C LEU A 97 3.64 7.67 -0.81
N SER A 98 3.88 8.86 -0.28
CA SER A 98 3.16 10.07 -0.68
C SER A 98 3.27 10.31 -2.19
N TRP A 99 4.48 10.24 -2.75
CA TRP A 99 4.70 10.38 -4.19
C TRP A 99 4.04 9.28 -5.00
N LEU A 100 4.11 8.03 -4.55
CA LEU A 100 3.45 6.91 -5.23
C LEU A 100 1.94 7.14 -5.34
N TYR A 101 1.28 7.61 -4.26
CA TYR A 101 -0.15 7.90 -4.31
C TYR A 101 -0.47 9.12 -5.18
N LEU A 102 0.33 10.18 -5.15
CA LEU A 102 0.13 11.33 -6.04
C LEU A 102 0.25 10.93 -7.51
N ILE A 103 1.32 10.20 -7.86
CA ILE A 103 1.53 9.71 -9.24
C ILE A 103 0.38 8.80 -9.66
N ARG A 104 -0.10 7.91 -8.78
CA ARG A 104 -1.25 7.06 -9.02
C ARG A 104 -2.51 7.89 -9.31
N GLY A 105 -2.76 8.93 -8.53
CA GLY A 105 -3.85 9.87 -8.77
C GLY A 105 -3.76 10.55 -10.13
N VAL A 106 -2.56 10.98 -10.54
CA VAL A 106 -2.31 11.57 -11.87
C VAL A 106 -2.55 10.55 -12.97
N VAL A 107 -2.07 9.31 -12.83
CA VAL A 107 -2.27 8.24 -13.81
C VAL A 107 -3.75 7.90 -13.96
N ILE A 108 -4.50 7.79 -12.86
CA ILE A 108 -5.95 7.55 -12.91
C ILE A 108 -6.66 8.74 -13.57
N THR A 109 -6.30 9.98 -13.22
CA THR A 109 -6.90 11.18 -13.83
C THR A 109 -6.64 11.22 -15.32
N ALA A 110 -5.41 11.00 -15.77
CA ALA A 110 -5.07 10.95 -17.18
C ALA A 110 -5.87 9.87 -17.92
N PHE A 111 -6.04 8.70 -17.32
CA PHE A 111 -6.78 7.59 -17.92
C PHE A 111 -8.25 7.89 -18.16
N ILE A 112 -8.93 8.61 -17.24
CA ILE A 112 -10.36 8.92 -17.39
C ILE A 112 -10.63 10.19 -18.19
N VAL A 113 -9.64 11.10 -18.34
CA VAL A 113 -9.80 12.38 -19.06
C VAL A 113 -9.37 12.27 -20.51
N LEU A 114 -8.34 11.49 -20.80
CA LEU A 114 -7.83 11.31 -22.15
C LEU A 114 -8.72 10.34 -22.96
N PRO A 115 -8.69 10.42 -24.31
CA PRO A 115 -9.44 9.50 -25.15
C PRO A 115 -9.11 8.04 -24.83
N LEU A 116 -10.15 7.24 -24.56
CA LEU A 116 -9.99 5.83 -24.26
C LEU A 116 -9.75 5.05 -25.55
N THR A 117 -8.58 4.46 -25.67
CA THR A 117 -8.15 3.62 -26.79
C THR A 117 -7.45 2.38 -26.24
N THR A 118 -7.25 1.37 -27.07
CA THR A 118 -6.44 0.19 -26.70
C THR A 118 -5.05 0.60 -26.22
N THR A 119 -4.42 1.56 -26.88
CA THR A 119 -3.09 2.05 -26.51
C THR A 119 -3.11 2.76 -25.16
N SER A 120 -4.07 3.67 -24.92
CA SER A 120 -4.16 4.35 -23.62
C SER A 120 -4.46 3.37 -22.47
N ALA A 121 -5.28 2.33 -22.73
CA ALA A 121 -5.54 1.27 -21.76
C ALA A 121 -4.26 0.46 -21.44
N TYR A 122 -3.44 0.11 -22.41
CA TYR A 122 -2.18 -0.59 -22.19
C TYR A 122 -1.17 0.28 -21.44
N LEU A 123 -1.04 1.57 -21.81
CA LEU A 123 -0.17 2.51 -21.08
C LEU A 123 -0.62 2.69 -19.63
N PHE A 124 -1.92 2.75 -19.38
CA PHE A 124 -2.47 2.74 -18.02
C PHE A 124 -2.08 1.47 -17.27
N GLY A 125 -2.21 0.29 -17.89
CA GLY A 125 -1.83 -0.98 -17.28
C GLY A 125 -0.34 -1.03 -16.89
N ILE A 126 0.54 -0.53 -17.76
CA ILE A 126 1.98 -0.43 -17.49
C ILE A 126 2.24 0.52 -16.32
N ALA A 127 1.71 1.75 -16.39
CA ALA A 127 1.93 2.76 -15.36
C ALA A 127 1.36 2.32 -14.00
N MET A 128 0.13 1.79 -13.99
CA MET A 128 -0.47 1.24 -12.77
C MET A 128 0.31 0.05 -12.24
N GLY A 129 0.82 -0.83 -13.11
CA GLY A 129 1.65 -1.96 -12.71
C GLY A 129 2.88 -1.51 -11.92
N LEU A 130 3.61 -0.51 -12.41
CA LEU A 130 4.75 0.06 -11.70
C LEU A 130 4.40 0.62 -10.31
N LEU A 131 3.16 1.07 -10.13
CA LEU A 131 2.67 1.66 -8.87
C LEU A 131 1.87 0.66 -8.00
N TRP A 132 1.54 -0.54 -8.52
CA TRP A 132 0.52 -1.45 -7.98
C TRP A 132 0.75 -1.82 -6.53
N LEU A 133 1.68 -2.72 -6.27
CA LEU A 133 2.06 -3.14 -4.92
C LEU A 133 3.39 -2.53 -4.45
N SER A 134 3.87 -1.49 -5.13
CA SER A 134 5.08 -0.76 -4.73
C SER A 134 4.97 -0.12 -3.35
N THR A 135 3.74 0.03 -2.85
CA THR A 135 3.45 0.49 -1.49
C THR A 135 3.77 -0.56 -0.41
N VAL A 136 3.72 -1.86 -0.73
CA VAL A 136 3.87 -2.96 0.24
C VAL A 136 5.24 -2.98 0.92
N PRO A 137 6.38 -3.00 0.18
CA PRO A 137 7.70 -3.01 0.83
C PRO A 137 7.96 -1.75 1.65
N LEU A 138 7.47 -0.59 1.21
CA LEU A 138 7.62 0.66 1.94
C LEU A 138 6.80 0.67 3.23
N THR A 139 5.54 0.21 3.19
CA THR A 139 4.66 0.10 4.35
C THR A 139 5.25 -0.83 5.41
N ASN A 140 5.67 -2.04 5.02
CA ASN A 140 6.33 -2.97 5.93
C ASN A 140 7.66 -2.43 6.45
N GLY A 141 8.40 -1.70 5.62
CA GLY A 141 9.62 -1.02 5.99
C GLY A 141 9.40 0.05 7.07
N ILE A 142 8.31 0.83 7.00
CA ILE A 142 7.95 1.80 8.05
C ILE A 142 7.63 1.07 9.36
N VAL A 143 6.81 0.02 9.31
CA VAL A 143 6.48 -0.77 10.51
C VAL A 143 7.76 -1.34 11.15
N ALA A 144 8.66 -1.90 10.34
CA ALA A 144 9.94 -2.43 10.82
C ALA A 144 10.85 -1.35 11.40
N SER A 145 10.92 -0.17 10.78
CA SER A 145 11.77 0.95 11.23
C SER A 145 11.26 1.55 12.56
N VAL A 146 9.95 1.72 12.70
CA VAL A 146 9.34 2.40 13.86
C VAL A 146 9.21 1.45 15.07
N PHE A 147 8.68 0.24 14.85
CA PHE A 147 8.33 -0.70 15.92
C PHE A 147 9.33 -1.84 16.11
N GLY A 148 10.26 -2.00 15.16
CA GLY A 148 11.22 -3.11 15.14
C GLY A 148 10.65 -4.36 14.45
N VAL A 149 11.57 -5.28 14.11
CA VAL A 149 11.24 -6.51 13.35
C VAL A 149 10.52 -7.58 14.17
N ARG A 150 10.61 -7.52 15.49
CA ARG A 150 10.05 -8.56 16.39
C ARG A 150 8.54 -8.72 16.25
N HIS A 151 7.81 -7.60 16.17
CA HIS A 151 6.35 -7.57 16.07
C HIS A 151 5.85 -7.22 14.66
N LEU A 152 6.75 -7.26 13.66
CA LEU A 152 6.44 -6.88 12.29
C LEU A 152 5.25 -7.66 11.70
N SER A 153 5.21 -8.98 11.91
CA SER A 153 4.12 -9.82 11.37
C SER A 153 2.76 -9.44 11.94
N MET A 154 2.70 -9.15 13.25
CA MET A 154 1.44 -8.79 13.91
C MET A 154 0.99 -7.38 13.50
N LEU A 155 1.87 -6.38 13.64
CA LEU A 155 1.54 -4.98 13.32
C LEU A 155 1.33 -4.79 11.81
N GLY A 156 2.16 -5.43 10.98
CA GLY A 156 1.96 -5.47 9.53
C GLY A 156 0.66 -6.17 9.13
N GLY A 157 0.26 -7.20 9.86
CA GLY A 157 -1.04 -7.88 9.69
C GLY A 157 -2.22 -6.94 9.96
N ILE A 158 -2.14 -6.09 10.99
CA ILE A 158 -3.18 -5.08 11.27
C ILE A 158 -3.23 -4.04 10.14
N VAL A 159 -2.09 -3.52 9.71
CA VAL A 159 -2.03 -2.59 8.57
C VAL A 159 -2.62 -3.24 7.31
N PHE A 160 -2.32 -4.53 7.08
CA PHE A 160 -2.88 -5.30 5.97
C PHE A 160 -4.39 -5.55 6.12
N LEU A 161 -4.91 -5.68 7.33
CA LEU A 161 -6.36 -5.76 7.56
C LEU A 161 -7.07 -4.49 7.05
N PHE A 162 -6.50 -3.31 7.26
CA PHE A 162 -7.04 -2.07 6.70
C PHE A 162 -7.03 -2.07 5.16
N HIS A 163 -5.98 -2.63 4.55
CA HIS A 163 -5.96 -2.84 3.10
C HIS A 163 -7.12 -3.74 2.64
N GLN A 164 -7.40 -4.82 3.35
CA GLN A 164 -8.51 -5.73 3.02
C GLN A 164 -9.88 -5.05 3.19
N LEU A 165 -10.06 -4.23 4.23
CA LEU A 165 -11.26 -3.41 4.39
C LEU A 165 -11.42 -2.42 3.22
N GLY A 166 -10.33 -1.78 2.81
CA GLY A 166 -10.30 -0.93 1.61
C GLY A 166 -10.66 -1.70 0.35
N SER A 167 -10.10 -2.89 0.18
CA SER A 167 -10.38 -3.79 -0.95
C SER A 167 -11.87 -4.14 -1.06
N PHE A 168 -12.47 -4.52 0.07
CA PHE A 168 -13.90 -4.78 0.14
C PHE A 168 -14.71 -3.54 -0.26
N MET A 169 -14.40 -2.39 0.32
CA MET A 169 -15.09 -1.14 0.02
C MET A 169 -14.96 -0.72 -1.44
N GLY A 170 -13.78 -0.91 -2.05
CA GLY A 170 -13.52 -0.57 -3.46
C GLY A 170 -14.36 -1.41 -4.42
N VAL A 171 -14.44 -2.71 -4.20
CA VAL A 171 -15.26 -3.61 -5.02
C VAL A 171 -16.75 -3.36 -4.80
N TRP A 172 -17.17 -3.34 -3.54
CA TRP A 172 -18.58 -3.16 -3.19
C TRP A 172 -19.11 -1.82 -3.71
N LEU A 173 -18.41 -0.74 -3.42
CA LEU A 173 -18.84 0.61 -3.82
C LEU A 173 -18.78 0.77 -5.36
N GLY A 174 -17.79 0.16 -6.01
CA GLY A 174 -17.69 0.14 -7.47
C GLY A 174 -18.91 -0.51 -8.11
N GLY A 175 -19.30 -1.70 -7.64
CA GLY A 175 -20.50 -2.40 -8.10
C GLY A 175 -21.79 -1.64 -7.77
N TYR A 176 -21.94 -1.23 -6.50
CA TYR A 176 -23.14 -0.51 -6.06
C TYR A 176 -23.37 0.79 -6.85
N LEU A 177 -22.34 1.60 -7.06
CA LEU A 177 -22.45 2.84 -7.82
C LEU A 177 -22.75 2.55 -9.29
N TYR A 178 -22.17 1.51 -9.85
CA TYR A 178 -22.47 1.09 -11.21
C TYR A 178 -23.94 0.66 -11.36
N ASP A 179 -24.46 -0.14 -10.44
CA ASP A 179 -25.85 -0.64 -10.46
C ASP A 179 -26.89 0.49 -10.43
N ILE A 180 -26.60 1.58 -9.71
CA ILE A 180 -27.56 2.71 -9.60
C ILE A 180 -27.35 3.82 -10.64
N THR A 181 -26.14 3.93 -11.24
CA THR A 181 -25.82 5.03 -12.18
C THR A 181 -25.57 4.56 -13.60
N GLY A 182 -25.30 3.27 -13.81
CA GLY A 182 -24.94 2.69 -15.10
C GLY A 182 -23.52 3.03 -15.57
N HIS A 183 -22.68 3.64 -14.71
CA HIS A 183 -21.31 4.00 -15.07
C HIS A 183 -20.35 4.08 -13.87
N TYR A 184 -19.05 4.01 -14.15
CA TYR A 184 -17.99 4.02 -13.12
C TYR A 184 -17.44 5.42 -12.77
N ASN A 185 -17.96 6.51 -13.33
CA ASN A 185 -17.36 7.84 -13.21
C ASN A 185 -17.19 8.28 -11.76
N THR A 186 -18.20 8.06 -10.92
CA THR A 186 -18.19 8.48 -9.51
C THR A 186 -17.10 7.75 -8.72
N VAL A 187 -16.95 6.44 -8.92
CA VAL A 187 -15.95 5.68 -8.18
C VAL A 187 -14.52 5.99 -8.64
N TRP A 188 -14.31 6.32 -9.94
CA TRP A 188 -13.03 6.84 -10.41
C TRP A 188 -12.67 8.18 -9.75
N GLN A 189 -13.63 9.09 -9.61
CA GLN A 189 -13.43 10.37 -8.91
C GLN A 189 -13.08 10.15 -7.43
N ILE A 190 -13.78 9.23 -6.76
CA ILE A 190 -13.46 8.84 -5.38
C ILE A 190 -12.02 8.31 -5.30
N ALA A 191 -11.60 7.44 -6.22
CA ALA A 191 -10.23 6.90 -6.25
C ALA A 191 -9.17 8.01 -6.41
N ILE A 192 -9.44 9.04 -7.22
CA ILE A 192 -8.54 10.19 -7.37
C ILE A 192 -8.45 10.99 -6.08
N ILE A 193 -9.57 11.32 -5.45
CA ILE A 193 -9.60 12.05 -4.18
C ILE A 193 -8.86 11.27 -3.10
N LEU A 194 -9.10 9.97 -3.01
CA LEU A 194 -8.41 9.09 -2.06
C LEU A 194 -6.90 9.04 -2.31
N SER A 195 -6.42 9.18 -3.56
CA SER A 195 -4.99 9.28 -3.85
C SER A 195 -4.36 10.50 -3.17
N VAL A 196 -5.02 11.66 -3.26
CA VAL A 196 -4.55 12.89 -2.62
C VAL A 196 -4.59 12.77 -1.10
N VAL A 197 -5.68 12.20 -0.57
CA VAL A 197 -5.82 11.96 0.88
C VAL A 197 -4.71 11.03 1.37
N ALA A 198 -4.48 9.91 0.70
CA ALA A 198 -3.43 8.96 1.08
C ALA A 198 -2.03 9.60 1.02
N ALA A 199 -1.76 10.39 -0.01
CA ALA A 199 -0.50 11.13 -0.11
C ALA A 199 -0.30 12.07 1.08
N ALA A 200 -1.33 12.82 1.44
CA ALA A 200 -1.29 13.72 2.61
C ALA A 200 -1.10 12.93 3.92
N LEU A 201 -1.82 11.82 4.12
CA LEU A 201 -1.67 10.98 5.31
C LEU A 201 -0.23 10.48 5.47
N HIS A 202 0.38 9.97 4.40
CA HIS A 202 1.74 9.46 4.46
C HIS A 202 2.79 10.54 4.66
N TRP A 203 2.56 11.76 4.17
CA TRP A 203 3.50 12.88 4.32
C TRP A 203 3.82 13.21 5.78
N PHE A 204 2.86 13.02 6.67
CA PHE A 204 2.99 13.33 8.10
C PHE A 204 3.51 12.16 8.95
N ILE A 205 3.84 11.01 8.35
CA ILE A 205 4.38 9.86 9.09
C ILE A 205 5.86 10.08 9.36
N SER A 206 6.26 9.89 10.62
CA SER A 206 7.67 9.81 11.02
C SER A 206 8.11 8.34 11.02
N GLU A 207 9.24 8.03 10.39
CA GLU A 207 9.83 6.68 10.41
C GLU A 207 10.95 6.52 11.47
N LYS A 208 11.06 7.50 12.40
CA LYS A 208 12.04 7.40 13.49
C LYS A 208 11.68 6.24 14.43
N PRO A 209 12.67 5.42 14.83
CA PRO A 209 12.45 4.36 15.79
C PRO A 209 11.88 4.91 17.10
N LEU A 210 10.98 4.16 17.73
CA LEU A 210 10.50 4.50 19.06
C LEU A 210 11.61 4.31 20.08
N THR A 211 11.89 5.37 20.84
CA THR A 211 12.84 5.33 21.94
C THR A 211 12.18 4.65 23.14
N ARG A 212 12.65 3.44 23.48
CA ARG A 212 12.22 2.72 24.68
C ARG A 212 13.22 2.93 25.80
N PRO A 213 12.77 3.14 27.06
CA PRO A 213 13.68 3.17 28.19
C PRO A 213 14.45 1.84 28.26
N THR A 214 15.77 1.91 28.34
CA THR A 214 16.60 0.73 28.65
C THR A 214 16.23 0.23 30.03
N ALA A 215 15.98 -1.09 30.16
CA ALA A 215 15.79 -1.70 31.47
C ALA A 215 17.00 -1.37 32.35
N PRO A 216 16.81 -1.07 33.67
CA PRO A 216 17.90 -0.83 34.58
C PRO A 216 18.86 -2.03 34.54
N GLN A 217 20.15 -1.79 34.29
CA GLN A 217 21.14 -2.84 34.41
C GLN A 217 21.16 -3.25 35.90
N VAL A 218 20.70 -4.46 36.17
CA VAL A 218 20.88 -5.07 37.50
C VAL A 218 22.37 -5.33 37.62
N THR A 219 23.06 -4.41 38.29
CA THR A 219 24.44 -4.62 38.70
C THR A 219 24.41 -5.70 39.80
N SER A 220 24.87 -6.90 39.45
CA SER A 220 25.15 -8.00 40.36
C SER A 220 26.46 -7.79 41.08
#